data_a5f7f9d71f844ee58e75868b3bb8ef54
#
_entry.id   a5f7f9d71f844ee58e75868b3bb8ef54
#
_cell.length_a   1.000
_cell.length_b   1.000
_cell.length_c   1.000
_cell.angle_alpha   90.00
_cell.angle_beta   90.00
_cell.angle_gamma   90.00
#
_symmetry.space_group_name_H-M   'P 1'
#
loop_
_entity.id
_entity.type
_entity.pdbx_description
1 polymer ?
#
loop_
_entity_poly.entity_id
_entity_poly.type
_entity_poly.pdbx_seq_one_letter_code
_entity_poly.pdbx_strand_id
1 'polypeptide(L)'
;MLRKPGICQKPVITLYETPAYAACGTAVGAEPTGVPENGGVADEILFGWQYEVLEENNAFYKIRTHYGYEGWIAAEEYVSMESVGDAGVCYDAQNSGCAMQLLQVCQNIADVLEAERVQARRITTLYAGSLIWAEKDSASGDSSAAARLLQPGWRRVFLPDGMGGLREGYMRSRFLEPCQGQERWRKWAPQRPTVLTERIDAVSQSEPKEQEDADALRSEEAFRESIVQTAYSYLGTQYRWGGKTACGIDCSGLAFMSYFRNGILIWRDAAIKEGYPVHEIPIEQAKPGDLLFFPGHVAIY
;
A
#
# COMPACT_ATOMS: atom_id res chain seq x y z
N MET A 1 25.34 -5.43 -10.01
CA MET A 1 24.18 -5.13 -10.88
C MET A 1 23.57 -3.84 -10.40
N LEU A 2 23.30 -2.89 -11.29
CA LEU A 2 22.55 -1.68 -10.97
C LEU A 2 21.11 -2.09 -10.68
N ARG A 3 20.64 -1.85 -9.48
CA ARG A 3 19.26 -2.09 -9.08
C ARG A 3 18.40 -1.04 -9.78
N LYS A 4 17.34 -1.49 -10.46
CA LYS A 4 16.44 -0.61 -11.21
C LYS A 4 15.17 -0.36 -10.38
N PRO A 5 14.92 0.86 -9.92
CA PRO A 5 13.70 1.17 -9.20
C PRO A 5 12.49 1.17 -10.14
N GLY A 6 11.40 0.58 -9.70
CA GLY A 6 10.12 0.52 -10.41
C GLY A 6 8.96 0.98 -9.54
N ILE A 7 7.84 1.29 -10.20
CA ILE A 7 6.60 1.70 -9.55
C ILE A 7 5.39 1.02 -10.21
N CYS A 8 4.44 0.59 -9.40
CA CYS A 8 3.19 0.02 -9.88
C CYS A 8 2.27 1.13 -10.42
N GLN A 9 1.93 1.07 -11.70
CA GLN A 9 1.00 2.00 -12.35
C GLN A 9 -0.34 1.36 -12.71
N LYS A 10 -0.50 0.06 -12.50
CA LYS A 10 -1.79 -0.64 -12.60
C LYS A 10 -2.48 -0.61 -11.23
N PRO A 11 -3.81 -0.71 -11.17
CA PRO A 11 -4.52 -0.83 -9.89
C PRO A 11 -3.95 -1.92 -8.99
N VAL A 12 -3.61 -3.07 -9.60
CA VAL A 12 -2.96 -4.22 -8.98
C VAL A 12 -2.04 -4.88 -10.00
N ILE A 13 -0.88 -5.34 -9.57
CA ILE A 13 -0.01 -6.26 -10.29
C ILE A 13 0.17 -7.50 -9.41
N THR A 14 -0.04 -8.68 -10.01
CA THR A 14 0.18 -9.96 -9.33
C THR A 14 1.66 -10.34 -9.37
N LEU A 15 2.22 -10.74 -8.23
CA LEU A 15 3.53 -11.36 -8.13
C LEU A 15 3.39 -12.87 -8.16
N TYR A 16 4.30 -13.52 -8.86
CA TYR A 16 4.35 -14.97 -8.98
C TYR A 16 5.61 -15.54 -8.33
N GLU A 17 5.53 -16.77 -7.86
CA GLU A 17 6.67 -17.47 -7.23
C GLU A 17 7.80 -17.74 -8.23
N THR A 18 7.45 -18.01 -9.50
CA THR A 18 8.39 -18.29 -10.58
C THR A 18 7.99 -17.61 -11.89
N PRO A 19 8.94 -17.39 -12.83
CA PRO A 19 8.64 -16.84 -14.15
C PRO A 19 7.67 -17.70 -14.97
N ALA A 20 7.68 -19.03 -14.75
CA ALA A 20 6.81 -19.95 -15.48
C ALA A 20 5.32 -19.70 -15.19
N TYR A 21 4.99 -19.32 -13.95
CA TYR A 21 3.61 -19.02 -13.56
C TYR A 21 3.18 -17.63 -14.02
N ALA A 22 4.10 -16.68 -14.06
CA ALA A 22 3.83 -15.37 -14.64
C ALA A 22 3.47 -15.47 -16.14
N ALA A 23 4.05 -16.43 -16.87
CA ALA A 23 3.73 -16.69 -18.28
C ALA A 23 2.32 -17.24 -18.48
N CYS A 24 1.78 -18.02 -17.54
CA CYS A 24 0.45 -18.61 -17.65
C CYS A 24 -0.69 -17.59 -17.61
N GLY A 25 -0.52 -16.50 -16.85
CA GLY A 25 -1.52 -15.43 -16.78
C GLY A 25 -1.70 -14.67 -18.12
N THR A 26 -0.76 -14.82 -19.05
CA THR A 26 -0.77 -14.13 -20.35
C THR A 26 -1.08 -15.03 -21.55
N ALA A 27 -0.99 -16.38 -21.40
CA ALA A 27 -1.18 -17.32 -22.49
C ALA A 27 -2.57 -17.99 -22.42
N VAL A 28 -3.44 -17.66 -23.34
CA VAL A 28 -4.68 -18.41 -23.58
C VAL A 28 -4.32 -19.77 -24.18
N GLY A 29 -4.41 -20.86 -23.39
CA GLY A 29 -4.41 -22.22 -23.90
C GLY A 29 -3.24 -23.15 -23.54
N ALA A 30 -2.29 -22.77 -22.72
CA ALA A 30 -1.28 -23.68 -22.22
C ALA A 30 -1.46 -23.92 -20.70
N GLU A 31 -1.99 -25.07 -20.33
CA GLU A 31 -1.92 -25.55 -18.95
C GLU A 31 -0.48 -25.99 -18.68
N PRO A 32 0.30 -25.32 -17.82
CA PRO A 32 1.63 -25.80 -17.45
C PRO A 32 1.48 -27.05 -16.61
N THR A 33 2.17 -28.10 -16.98
CA THR A 33 2.30 -29.27 -16.14
C THR A 33 3.04 -28.89 -14.85
N GLY A 34 2.38 -29.04 -13.70
CA GLY A 34 3.00 -28.81 -12.40
C GLY A 34 2.71 -27.43 -11.77
N VAL A 35 1.65 -26.72 -12.18
CA VAL A 35 1.17 -25.53 -11.48
C VAL A 35 0.73 -25.92 -10.07
N PRO A 36 1.22 -25.25 -9.00
CA PRO A 36 0.71 -25.45 -7.65
C PRO A 36 -0.79 -25.17 -7.58
N GLU A 37 -1.48 -25.79 -6.61
CA GLU A 37 -2.92 -25.56 -6.38
C GLU A 37 -3.27 -24.06 -6.20
N ASN A 38 -2.33 -23.24 -5.72
CA ASN A 38 -2.47 -21.80 -5.57
C ASN A 38 -2.21 -21.00 -6.86
N GLY A 39 -2.02 -21.65 -8.00
CA GLY A 39 -1.71 -20.98 -9.28
C GLY A 39 -0.34 -20.31 -9.32
N GLY A 40 0.55 -20.58 -8.34
CA GLY A 40 1.87 -19.96 -8.22
C GLY A 40 1.85 -18.47 -7.89
N VAL A 41 0.72 -17.96 -7.40
CA VAL A 41 0.60 -16.57 -6.94
C VAL A 41 1.30 -16.42 -5.60
N ALA A 42 2.23 -15.47 -5.53
CA ALA A 42 2.97 -15.14 -4.30
C ALA A 42 2.34 -13.96 -3.55
N ASP A 43 1.99 -12.89 -4.28
CA ASP A 43 1.50 -11.66 -3.68
C ASP A 43 0.85 -10.72 -4.72
N GLU A 44 0.36 -9.58 -4.28
CA GLU A 44 -0.08 -8.45 -5.11
C GLU A 44 0.64 -7.17 -4.71
N ILE A 45 0.93 -6.28 -5.67
CA ILE A 45 1.35 -4.90 -5.41
C ILE A 45 0.30 -3.92 -5.93
N LEU A 46 0.10 -2.82 -5.19
CA LEU A 46 -0.95 -1.85 -5.46
C LEU A 46 -0.41 -0.62 -6.18
N PHE A 47 -1.28 0.12 -6.82
CA PHE A 47 -0.96 1.38 -7.49
C PHE A 47 -0.14 2.31 -6.59
N GLY A 48 0.93 2.87 -7.15
CA GLY A 48 1.85 3.78 -6.46
C GLY A 48 2.90 3.08 -5.59
N TRP A 49 2.83 1.76 -5.40
CA TRP A 49 3.83 1.04 -4.63
C TRP A 49 5.12 0.86 -5.42
N GLN A 50 6.23 1.09 -4.73
CA GLN A 50 7.56 0.99 -5.30
C GLN A 50 8.15 -0.40 -5.10
N TYR A 51 9.01 -0.77 -6.02
CA TYR A 51 9.76 -2.02 -5.97
C TYR A 51 11.13 -1.87 -6.65
N GLU A 52 11.98 -2.85 -6.47
CA GLU A 52 13.31 -2.92 -7.05
C GLU A 52 13.43 -4.16 -7.92
N VAL A 53 13.96 -4.01 -9.13
CA VAL A 53 14.29 -5.14 -10.00
C VAL A 53 15.59 -5.77 -9.53
N LEU A 54 15.54 -7.07 -9.21
CA LEU A 54 16.68 -7.87 -8.76
C LEU A 54 17.30 -8.67 -9.90
N GLU A 55 16.45 -9.20 -10.80
CA GLU A 55 16.83 -10.10 -11.88
C GLU A 55 15.95 -9.86 -13.10
N GLU A 56 16.53 -9.97 -14.29
CA GLU A 56 15.82 -9.92 -15.56
C GLU A 56 15.95 -11.28 -16.24
N ASN A 57 14.82 -11.86 -16.61
CA ASN A 57 14.74 -13.12 -17.34
C ASN A 57 13.78 -12.97 -18.52
N ASN A 58 14.35 -12.62 -19.71
CA ASN A 58 13.60 -12.41 -20.95
C ASN A 58 12.35 -11.53 -20.78
N ALA A 59 11.18 -12.15 -20.67
CA ALA A 59 9.89 -11.49 -20.55
C ALA A 59 9.44 -11.23 -19.09
N PHE A 60 10.29 -11.54 -18.09
CA PHE A 60 9.93 -11.45 -16.67
C PHE A 60 11.01 -10.76 -15.86
N TYR A 61 10.57 -10.06 -14.82
CA TYR A 61 11.45 -9.44 -13.85
C TYR A 61 11.18 -9.98 -12.45
N LYS A 62 12.26 -10.41 -11.77
CA LYS A 62 12.20 -10.66 -10.34
C LYS A 62 12.31 -9.33 -9.63
N ILE A 63 11.35 -9.03 -8.79
CA ILE A 63 11.29 -7.78 -8.05
C ILE A 63 11.31 -8.02 -6.55
N ARG A 64 11.73 -7.00 -5.81
CA ARG A 64 11.54 -6.89 -4.35
C ARG A 64 10.69 -5.70 -4.06
N THR A 65 9.59 -5.91 -3.35
CA THR A 65 8.68 -4.85 -2.91
C THR A 65 9.33 -3.98 -1.82
N HIS A 66 8.78 -2.80 -1.56
CA HIS A 66 9.25 -1.90 -0.50
C HIS A 66 9.15 -2.50 0.92
N TYR A 67 8.36 -3.56 1.12
CA TYR A 67 8.28 -4.33 2.37
C TYR A 67 9.12 -5.61 2.35
N GLY A 68 10.00 -5.78 1.37
CA GLY A 68 10.99 -6.85 1.32
C GLY A 68 10.50 -8.18 0.74
N TYR A 69 9.27 -8.27 0.25
CA TYR A 69 8.74 -9.46 -0.39
C TYR A 69 9.24 -9.59 -1.83
N GLU A 70 9.59 -10.80 -2.27
CA GLU A 70 10.13 -11.06 -3.60
C GLU A 70 9.17 -11.90 -4.43
N GLY A 71 9.10 -11.62 -5.71
CA GLY A 71 8.32 -12.37 -6.69
C GLY A 71 8.60 -11.92 -8.12
N TRP A 72 7.94 -12.54 -9.07
CA TRP A 72 8.11 -12.30 -10.50
C TRP A 72 6.90 -11.57 -11.08
N ILE A 73 7.16 -10.58 -11.92
CA ILE A 73 6.16 -9.87 -12.72
C ILE A 73 6.48 -10.03 -14.20
N ALA A 74 5.50 -9.84 -15.08
CA ALA A 74 5.75 -9.73 -16.52
C ALA A 74 6.55 -8.44 -16.80
N ALA A 75 7.50 -8.51 -17.73
CA ALA A 75 8.35 -7.35 -18.06
C ALA A 75 7.53 -6.16 -18.58
N GLU A 76 6.39 -6.42 -19.25
CA GLU A 76 5.45 -5.40 -19.71
C GLU A 76 4.74 -4.63 -18.58
N GLU A 77 4.79 -5.14 -17.35
CA GLU A 77 4.23 -4.49 -16.17
C GLU A 77 5.24 -3.58 -15.48
N TYR A 78 6.51 -3.67 -15.87
CA TYR A 78 7.55 -2.84 -15.30
C TYR A 78 7.45 -1.41 -15.82
N VAL A 79 7.41 -0.47 -14.89
CA VAL A 79 7.55 0.95 -15.15
C VAL A 79 8.71 1.49 -14.35
N SER A 80 9.73 2.04 -15.04
CA SER A 80 10.86 2.68 -14.37
C SER A 80 10.41 3.93 -13.62
N MET A 81 10.91 4.11 -12.41
CA MET A 81 10.71 5.37 -11.68
C MET A 81 11.32 6.56 -12.42
N GLU A 82 12.39 6.36 -13.17
CA GLU A 82 13.01 7.42 -13.99
C GLU A 82 12.10 7.84 -15.14
N SER A 83 11.32 6.91 -15.72
CA SER A 83 10.40 7.21 -16.82
C SER A 83 9.13 7.95 -16.37
N VAL A 84 8.82 7.89 -15.07
CA VAL A 84 7.71 8.66 -14.47
C VAL A 84 8.16 10.10 -14.18
N GLY A 85 9.44 10.39 -14.49
CA GLY A 85 10.11 11.64 -14.14
C GLY A 85 10.30 11.75 -12.63
N ASP A 86 10.86 12.85 -12.18
CA ASP A 86 10.84 13.23 -10.76
C ASP A 86 9.40 13.43 -10.21
N ALA A 87 8.36 12.99 -10.94
CA ALA A 87 7.00 12.90 -10.44
C ALA A 87 6.89 11.99 -9.20
N GLY A 88 7.89 11.14 -8.97
CA GLY A 88 8.12 10.53 -7.65
C GLY A 88 8.72 11.50 -6.63
N VAL A 89 9.36 12.60 -7.05
CA VAL A 89 10.09 13.50 -6.15
C VAL A 89 9.83 14.98 -6.41
N CYS A 90 9.63 15.41 -7.65
CA CYS A 90 9.38 16.80 -8.01
C CYS A 90 8.72 16.87 -9.38
N TYR A 91 7.42 16.73 -9.49
CA TYR A 91 6.81 17.56 -10.51
C TYR A 91 7.09 19.00 -10.08
N ASP A 92 7.84 19.71 -10.92
CA ASP A 92 8.35 21.03 -10.66
C ASP A 92 7.19 21.92 -10.16
N ALA A 93 7.09 22.05 -8.84
CA ALA A 93 6.13 22.94 -8.19
C ALA A 93 6.31 24.39 -8.68
N GLN A 94 7.45 24.66 -9.33
CA GLN A 94 7.76 25.96 -9.92
C GLN A 94 7.07 26.18 -11.26
N ASN A 95 6.73 25.11 -12.01
CA ASN A 95 6.10 25.26 -13.34
C ASN A 95 4.57 25.06 -13.34
N SER A 96 4.00 24.33 -12.38
CA SER A 96 2.53 24.13 -12.33
C SER A 96 1.80 25.03 -11.35
N GLY A 97 2.52 25.73 -10.46
CA GLY A 97 1.92 26.56 -9.40
C GLY A 97 1.08 25.77 -8.37
N CYS A 98 1.09 24.45 -8.44
CA CYS A 98 0.28 23.57 -7.60
C CYS A 98 1.18 22.70 -6.73
N ALA A 99 1.13 22.88 -5.42
CA ALA A 99 1.81 22.02 -4.48
C ALA A 99 1.10 20.65 -4.42
N MET A 100 1.84 19.55 -4.56
CA MET A 100 1.32 18.19 -4.48
C MET A 100 1.70 17.50 -3.17
N GLN A 101 0.89 16.52 -2.78
CA GLN A 101 1.15 15.63 -1.66
C GLN A 101 0.79 14.20 -2.03
N LEU A 102 1.51 13.24 -1.46
CA LEU A 102 1.18 11.83 -1.60
C LEU A 102 0.10 11.48 -0.57
N LEU A 103 -0.99 10.89 -1.04
CA LEU A 103 -2.10 10.42 -0.21
C LEU A 103 -2.30 8.92 -0.41
N GLN A 104 -2.85 8.27 0.60
CA GLN A 104 -3.27 6.89 0.57
C GLN A 104 -4.78 6.80 0.31
N VAL A 105 -5.19 5.87 -0.53
CA VAL A 105 -6.59 5.52 -0.70
C VAL A 105 -7.06 4.74 0.54
N CYS A 106 -8.05 5.26 1.25
CA CYS A 106 -8.61 4.63 2.46
C CYS A 106 -9.90 3.85 2.19
N GLN A 107 -10.58 4.14 1.08
CA GLN A 107 -11.78 3.41 0.66
C GLN A 107 -11.40 2.10 -0.04
N ASN A 108 -12.07 0.98 0.32
CA ASN A 108 -11.76 -0.34 -0.21
C ASN A 108 -11.80 -0.42 -1.74
N ILE A 109 -12.71 0.33 -2.37
CA ILE A 109 -12.79 0.52 -3.82
C ILE A 109 -13.08 1.99 -4.07
N ALA A 110 -12.24 2.67 -4.84
CA ALA A 110 -12.32 4.10 -5.09
C ALA A 110 -12.06 4.42 -6.57
N ASP A 111 -13.02 5.04 -7.23
CA ASP A 111 -12.89 5.45 -8.62
C ASP A 111 -12.16 6.79 -8.74
N VAL A 112 -11.27 6.87 -9.72
CA VAL A 112 -10.71 8.10 -10.26
C VAL A 112 -11.52 8.49 -11.48
N LEU A 113 -12.09 9.68 -11.49
CA LEU A 113 -13.01 10.18 -12.53
C LEU A 113 -12.37 11.31 -13.35
N GLU A 114 -12.87 11.56 -14.56
CA GLU A 114 -12.40 12.64 -15.43
C GLU A 114 -12.85 14.04 -15.02
N ALA A 115 -13.82 14.12 -14.13
CA ALA A 115 -14.34 15.40 -13.63
C ALA A 115 -14.89 15.24 -12.21
N GLU A 116 -15.01 16.32 -11.48
CA GLU A 116 -15.53 16.42 -10.11
C GLU A 116 -17.06 16.23 -10.02
N ARG A 117 -17.57 15.15 -10.60
CA ARG A 117 -18.98 14.76 -10.58
C ARG A 117 -19.11 13.24 -10.70
N VAL A 118 -20.08 12.65 -10.00
CA VAL A 118 -20.27 11.20 -9.93
C VAL A 118 -20.63 10.54 -11.28
N GLN A 119 -21.17 11.31 -12.23
CA GLN A 119 -21.53 10.83 -13.56
C GLN A 119 -20.39 10.94 -14.57
N ALA A 120 -19.22 11.45 -14.16
CA ALA A 120 -18.06 11.54 -15.04
C ALA A 120 -17.55 10.16 -15.40
N ARG A 121 -16.88 10.07 -16.57
CA ARG A 121 -16.24 8.84 -16.99
C ARG A 121 -15.15 8.43 -16.01
N ARG A 122 -15.14 7.16 -15.67
CA ARG A 122 -14.09 6.56 -14.85
C ARG A 122 -12.80 6.42 -15.64
N ILE A 123 -11.71 6.91 -15.07
CA ILE A 123 -10.35 6.72 -15.59
C ILE A 123 -9.83 5.34 -15.16
N THR A 124 -9.89 5.08 -13.84
CA THR A 124 -9.44 3.82 -13.24
C THR A 124 -10.13 3.63 -11.88
N THR A 125 -9.99 2.44 -11.32
CA THR A 125 -10.42 2.12 -9.96
C THR A 125 -9.19 1.74 -9.15
N LEU A 126 -9.02 2.34 -7.98
CA LEU A 126 -7.96 2.05 -7.03
C LEU A 126 -8.51 1.37 -5.79
N TYR A 127 -7.65 0.69 -5.06
CA TYR A 127 -7.99 -0.07 -3.85
C TYR A 127 -7.35 0.56 -2.62
N ALA A 128 -7.92 0.30 -1.46
CA ALA A 128 -7.37 0.74 -0.18
C ALA A 128 -5.89 0.35 -0.06
N GLY A 129 -5.06 1.29 0.37
CA GLY A 129 -3.61 1.13 0.42
C GLY A 129 -2.87 1.61 -0.83
N SER A 130 -3.56 1.86 -1.96
CA SER A 130 -2.96 2.52 -3.13
C SER A 130 -2.46 3.91 -2.78
N LEU A 131 -1.36 4.33 -3.38
CA LEU A 131 -0.74 5.64 -3.18
C LEU A 131 -0.94 6.50 -4.41
N ILE A 132 -1.43 7.73 -4.22
CA ILE A 132 -1.70 8.65 -5.33
C ILE A 132 -1.27 10.07 -4.97
N TRP A 133 -0.70 10.77 -5.95
CA TRP A 133 -0.42 12.18 -5.83
C TRP A 133 -1.70 13.00 -5.95
N ALA A 134 -1.86 13.96 -5.05
CA ALA A 134 -3.01 14.84 -5.02
C ALA A 134 -2.57 16.30 -4.80
N GLU A 135 -3.39 17.23 -5.27
CA GLU A 135 -3.22 18.65 -4.96
C GLU A 135 -3.30 18.87 -3.44
N LYS A 136 -2.37 19.65 -2.88
CA LYS A 136 -2.45 20.07 -1.47
C LYS A 136 -3.66 20.96 -1.25
N ASP A 137 -4.28 20.85 -0.09
CA ASP A 137 -5.25 21.84 0.33
C ASP A 137 -4.56 23.20 0.39
N SER A 138 -5.12 24.19 -0.33
CA SER A 138 -4.68 25.57 -0.18
C SER A 138 -4.94 25.98 1.25
N ALA A 139 -3.87 26.24 2.01
CA ALA A 139 -4.03 26.88 3.30
C ALA A 139 -4.81 28.18 3.05
N SER A 140 -5.91 28.35 3.77
CA SER A 140 -6.81 29.49 3.64
C SER A 140 -6.00 30.81 3.71
N GLY A 141 -5.73 31.43 2.56
CA GLY A 141 -5.04 32.71 2.51
C GLY A 141 -4.30 33.02 1.21
N ASP A 142 -3.99 32.04 0.38
CA ASP A 142 -3.25 32.31 -0.87
C ASP A 142 -4.22 32.40 -2.05
N SER A 143 -4.65 33.61 -2.37
CA SER A 143 -5.51 33.93 -3.51
C SER A 143 -4.70 34.05 -4.81
N SER A 144 -3.89 33.05 -5.14
CA SER A 144 -3.33 32.99 -6.48
C SER A 144 -4.47 32.64 -7.45
N ALA A 145 -4.67 33.45 -8.47
CA ALA A 145 -5.76 33.38 -9.45
C ALA A 145 -5.78 32.09 -10.31
N ALA A 146 -4.91 31.14 -10.01
CA ALA A 146 -4.78 29.84 -10.66
C ALA A 146 -5.44 28.68 -9.89
N ALA A 147 -5.85 28.86 -8.62
CA ALA A 147 -6.55 27.84 -7.86
C ALA A 147 -7.98 27.73 -8.38
N ARG A 148 -8.19 26.83 -9.34
CA ARG A 148 -9.55 26.43 -9.76
C ARG A 148 -10.26 25.88 -8.53
N LEU A 149 -11.29 26.61 -8.04
CA LEU A 149 -12.11 26.16 -6.94
C LEU A 149 -12.79 24.83 -7.31
N LEU A 150 -12.33 23.76 -6.69
CA LEU A 150 -12.96 22.44 -6.83
C LEU A 150 -14.34 22.44 -6.15
N GLN A 151 -15.25 21.61 -6.65
CA GLN A 151 -16.49 21.37 -5.92
C GLN A 151 -16.18 20.79 -4.53
N PRO A 152 -16.89 21.20 -3.48
CA PRO A 152 -16.69 20.68 -2.14
C PRO A 152 -16.75 19.13 -2.11
N GLY A 153 -15.81 18.51 -1.40
CA GLY A 153 -15.72 17.07 -1.25
C GLY A 153 -15.02 16.34 -2.40
N TRP A 154 -14.40 17.06 -3.33
CA TRP A 154 -13.55 16.51 -4.37
C TRP A 154 -12.09 16.94 -4.19
N ARG A 155 -11.18 16.07 -4.65
CA ARG A 155 -9.74 16.30 -4.69
C ARG A 155 -9.22 16.01 -6.09
N ARG A 156 -8.41 16.92 -6.63
CA ARG A 156 -7.66 16.67 -7.85
C ARG A 156 -6.53 15.72 -7.53
N VAL A 157 -6.38 14.69 -8.36
CA VAL A 157 -5.34 13.67 -8.25
C VAL A 157 -4.61 13.52 -9.58
N PHE A 158 -3.41 12.97 -9.52
CA PHE A 158 -2.53 12.87 -10.68
C PHE A 158 -2.14 11.42 -10.91
N LEU A 159 -2.33 10.98 -12.14
CA LEU A 159 -2.02 9.64 -12.63
C LEU A 159 -0.96 9.74 -13.73
N PRO A 160 -0.07 8.77 -13.87
CA PRO A 160 0.78 8.69 -15.06
C PRO A 160 -0.05 8.59 -16.32
N ASP A 161 0.36 9.31 -17.39
CA ASP A 161 -0.32 9.28 -18.69
C ASP A 161 0.19 8.19 -19.66
N GLY A 162 1.22 7.45 -19.23
CA GLY A 162 1.89 6.41 -20.01
C GLY A 162 2.92 6.95 -21.03
N MET A 163 3.10 8.26 -21.12
CA MET A 163 4.05 8.94 -22.02
C MET A 163 5.11 9.74 -21.26
N GLY A 164 5.23 9.52 -19.95
CA GLY A 164 6.17 10.22 -19.06
C GLY A 164 5.62 11.52 -18.48
N GLY A 165 4.33 11.82 -18.70
CA GLY A 165 3.61 12.95 -18.12
C GLY A 165 2.59 12.51 -17.07
N LEU A 166 1.80 13.49 -16.60
CA LEU A 166 0.71 13.29 -15.66
C LEU A 166 -0.64 13.64 -16.30
N ARG A 167 -1.61 12.78 -16.03
CA ARG A 167 -3.01 12.99 -16.34
C ARG A 167 -3.75 13.40 -15.07
N GLU A 168 -4.56 14.44 -15.15
CA GLU A 168 -5.47 14.83 -14.08
C GLU A 168 -6.65 13.87 -13.95
N GLY A 169 -7.07 13.65 -12.71
CA GLY A 169 -8.28 12.94 -12.34
C GLY A 169 -8.87 13.52 -11.07
N TYR A 170 -10.04 13.03 -10.68
CA TYR A 170 -10.76 13.53 -9.52
C TYR A 170 -11.25 12.37 -8.67
N MET A 171 -11.06 12.49 -7.36
CA MET A 171 -11.55 11.55 -6.36
C MET A 171 -12.34 12.28 -5.28
N ARG A 172 -13.22 11.55 -4.59
CA ARG A 172 -13.84 12.07 -3.36
C ARG A 172 -12.76 12.27 -2.30
N SER A 173 -12.71 13.46 -1.69
CA SER A 173 -11.72 13.78 -0.65
C SER A 173 -11.74 12.79 0.51
N ARG A 174 -12.92 12.31 0.89
CA ARG A 174 -13.12 11.30 1.95
C ARG A 174 -12.57 9.91 1.64
N PHE A 175 -12.15 9.65 0.40
CA PHE A 175 -11.51 8.39 -0.01
C PHE A 175 -10.00 8.43 0.13
N LEU A 176 -9.46 9.56 0.55
CA LEU A 176 -8.04 9.84 0.63
C LEU A 176 -7.69 10.27 2.05
N GLU A 177 -6.59 9.75 2.55
CA GLU A 177 -6.04 10.09 3.86
C GLU A 177 -4.52 10.36 3.74
N PRO A 178 -3.93 11.10 4.68
CA PRO A 178 -2.48 11.24 4.73
C PRO A 178 -1.81 9.88 4.82
N CYS A 179 -0.79 9.66 3.99
CA CYS A 179 0.01 8.44 4.05
C CYS A 179 0.84 8.46 5.35
N GLN A 180 0.49 7.61 6.29
CA GLN A 180 1.25 7.48 7.54
C GLN A 180 2.62 6.88 7.23
N GLY A 181 3.69 7.52 7.70
CA GLY A 181 5.06 7.06 7.47
C GLY A 181 5.64 7.39 6.08
N GLN A 182 5.19 8.48 5.44
CA GLN A 182 5.64 8.92 4.11
C GLN A 182 7.15 8.93 3.90
N GLU A 183 7.93 9.23 4.91
CA GLU A 183 9.41 9.20 4.81
C GLU A 183 9.97 7.80 4.59
N ARG A 184 9.26 6.76 5.03
CA ARG A 184 9.67 5.36 4.91
C ARG A 184 9.48 4.82 3.50
N TRP A 185 8.49 5.33 2.76
CA TRP A 185 8.22 4.94 1.37
C TRP A 185 9.20 5.54 0.38
N ARG A 186 9.85 6.65 0.75
CA ARG A 186 10.84 7.36 -0.09
C ARG A 186 12.26 6.82 0.03
N LYS A 187 12.57 6.15 1.13
CA LYS A 187 13.90 5.57 1.33
C LYS A 187 13.78 4.06 1.23
N TRP A 188 14.14 3.55 0.08
CA TRP A 188 14.44 2.16 -0.12
C TRP A 188 15.55 1.74 0.86
N ALA A 189 15.19 1.22 1.99
CA ALA A 189 16.01 0.47 2.91
C ALA A 189 15.10 -0.39 3.77
N PRO A 190 15.44 -1.63 4.06
CA PRO A 190 14.81 -2.39 5.13
C PRO A 190 15.23 -1.73 6.46
N GLN A 191 14.66 -0.57 6.76
CA GLN A 191 14.82 0.04 8.05
C GLN A 191 13.73 -0.52 8.95
N ARG A 192 14.18 -1.11 10.06
CA ARG A 192 13.32 -1.59 11.13
C ARG A 192 12.18 -0.60 11.37
N PRO A 193 10.95 -1.07 11.57
CA PRO A 193 9.83 -0.21 11.96
C PRO A 193 10.08 0.30 13.38
N THR A 194 10.74 1.43 13.49
CA THR A 194 11.29 1.97 14.74
C THR A 194 10.28 2.85 15.51
N VAL A 195 9.07 3.09 15.00
CA VAL A 195 8.25 4.18 15.54
C VAL A 195 7.35 3.77 16.70
N LEU A 196 6.90 2.52 16.77
CA LEU A 196 6.12 2.05 17.93
C LEU A 196 6.98 1.39 19.00
N THR A 197 8.02 0.66 18.61
CA THR A 197 8.99 0.09 19.55
C THR A 197 9.71 1.17 20.37
N GLU A 198 10.13 2.28 19.76
CA GLU A 198 10.76 3.39 20.51
C GLU A 198 9.80 4.06 21.49
N ARG A 199 8.50 4.12 21.19
CA ARG A 199 7.49 4.62 22.16
C ARG A 199 7.22 3.61 23.28
N ILE A 200 7.17 2.33 22.97
CA ILE A 200 6.96 1.26 23.98
C ILE A 200 8.21 1.10 24.85
N ASP A 201 9.40 1.12 24.26
CA ASP A 201 10.66 1.03 25.00
C ASP A 201 10.94 2.29 25.84
N ALA A 202 10.52 3.46 25.39
CA ALA A 202 10.63 4.71 26.17
C ALA A 202 9.67 4.73 27.37
N VAL A 203 8.48 4.15 27.23
CA VAL A 203 7.50 4.01 28.33
C VAL A 203 7.98 3.01 29.38
N SER A 204 8.74 1.99 28.99
CA SER A 204 9.20 0.96 29.93
C SER A 204 10.41 1.36 30.80
N GLN A 205 11.02 2.53 30.57
CA GLN A 205 12.22 2.99 31.29
C GLN A 205 12.00 4.22 32.20
N SER A 206 10.81 4.82 32.22
CA SER A 206 10.49 5.92 33.12
C SER A 206 9.52 5.47 34.22
N GLU A 207 9.73 5.94 35.47
CA GLU A 207 8.73 5.75 36.52
C GLU A 207 7.40 6.39 36.12
N PRO A 208 6.26 5.66 36.24
CA PRO A 208 5.00 6.07 35.69
C PRO A 208 4.45 7.33 36.35
N LYS A 209 4.13 8.32 35.55
CA LYS A 209 3.19 9.37 35.94
C LYS A 209 1.81 8.91 35.52
N GLU A 210 0.91 8.69 36.45
CA GLU A 210 -0.43 8.10 36.27
C GLU A 210 -1.21 8.66 35.05
N GLN A 211 -1.03 9.93 34.72
CA GLN A 211 -1.71 10.58 33.59
C GLN A 211 -1.09 10.22 32.23
N GLU A 212 0.25 10.13 32.16
CA GLU A 212 0.96 9.77 30.91
C GLU A 212 0.69 8.30 30.55
N ASP A 213 0.57 7.42 31.56
CA ASP A 213 0.23 6.01 31.35
C ASP A 213 -1.23 5.84 30.88
N ALA A 214 -2.17 6.60 31.44
CA ALA A 214 -3.56 6.55 31.00
C ALA A 214 -3.73 7.03 29.55
N ASP A 215 -2.99 8.05 29.12
CA ASP A 215 -3.02 8.56 27.76
C ASP A 215 -2.31 7.60 26.77
N ALA A 216 -1.23 6.93 27.21
CA ALA A 216 -0.57 5.89 26.43
C ALA A 216 -1.45 4.67 26.24
N LEU A 217 -2.15 4.20 27.26
CA LEU A 217 -3.11 3.09 27.18
C LEU A 217 -4.28 3.40 26.27
N ARG A 218 -4.87 4.61 26.33
CA ARG A 218 -5.93 5.03 25.41
C ARG A 218 -5.42 5.09 23.98
N SER A 219 -4.18 5.52 23.76
CA SER A 219 -3.54 5.53 22.44
C SER A 219 -3.34 4.11 21.90
N GLU A 220 -2.96 3.13 22.74
CA GLU A 220 -2.83 1.73 22.36
C GLU A 220 -4.20 1.12 22.01
N GLU A 221 -5.21 1.32 22.86
CA GLU A 221 -6.56 0.80 22.61
C GLU A 221 -7.15 1.37 21.31
N ALA A 222 -7.03 2.68 21.08
CA ALA A 222 -7.50 3.32 19.84
C ALA A 222 -6.76 2.77 18.61
N PHE A 223 -5.47 2.50 18.73
CA PHE A 223 -4.68 1.90 17.65
C PHE A 223 -5.12 0.46 17.36
N ARG A 224 -5.31 -0.37 18.39
CA ARG A 224 -5.81 -1.74 18.28
C ARG A 224 -7.20 -1.78 17.65
N GLU A 225 -8.08 -0.90 18.09
CA GLU A 225 -9.43 -0.74 17.49
C GLU A 225 -9.32 -0.39 16.01
N SER A 226 -8.40 0.50 15.60
CA SER A 226 -8.25 0.87 14.19
C SER A 226 -7.78 -0.31 13.30
N ILE A 227 -6.96 -1.23 13.83
CA ILE A 227 -6.59 -2.48 13.15
C ILE A 227 -7.84 -3.36 12.95
N VAL A 228 -8.61 -3.56 14.03
CA VAL A 228 -9.84 -4.37 14.01
C VAL A 228 -10.85 -3.77 13.02
N GLN A 229 -11.08 -2.47 13.06
CA GLN A 229 -11.99 -1.79 12.13
C GLN A 229 -11.51 -1.88 10.68
N THR A 230 -10.21 -1.81 10.45
CA THR A 230 -9.66 -2.01 9.11
C THR A 230 -9.94 -3.44 8.63
N ALA A 231 -9.76 -4.45 9.48
CA ALA A 231 -10.08 -5.83 9.14
C ALA A 231 -11.58 -6.00 8.82
N TYR A 232 -12.46 -5.44 9.65
CA TYR A 232 -13.92 -5.48 9.42
C TYR A 232 -14.32 -4.82 8.09
N SER A 233 -13.58 -3.84 7.61
CA SER A 233 -13.87 -3.20 6.32
C SER A 233 -13.79 -4.17 5.13
N TYR A 234 -13.12 -5.31 5.28
CA TYR A 234 -13.02 -6.37 4.26
C TYR A 234 -14.07 -7.47 4.41
N LEU A 235 -15.02 -7.39 5.35
CA LEU A 235 -16.09 -8.38 5.49
C LEU A 235 -16.87 -8.52 4.18
N GLY A 236 -17.11 -9.77 3.78
CA GLY A 236 -17.79 -10.10 2.53
C GLY A 236 -16.87 -10.17 1.31
N THR A 237 -15.59 -9.82 1.44
CA THR A 237 -14.61 -10.04 0.39
C THR A 237 -14.36 -11.54 0.21
N GLN A 238 -14.34 -12.01 -1.04
CA GLN A 238 -14.00 -13.41 -1.33
C GLN A 238 -12.57 -13.73 -0.92
N TYR A 239 -12.33 -14.97 -0.51
CA TYR A 239 -10.97 -15.47 -0.31
C TYR A 239 -10.26 -15.63 -1.67
N ARG A 240 -9.07 -15.06 -1.79
CA ARG A 240 -8.20 -15.19 -2.95
C ARG A 240 -6.76 -15.32 -2.48
N TRP A 241 -6.12 -16.42 -2.83
CA TRP A 241 -4.72 -16.65 -2.52
C TRP A 241 -3.82 -15.55 -3.10
N GLY A 242 -2.89 -15.03 -2.29
CA GLY A 242 -2.00 -13.91 -2.64
C GLY A 242 -2.68 -12.53 -2.67
N GLY A 243 -4.02 -12.48 -2.55
CA GLY A 243 -4.79 -11.24 -2.65
C GLY A 243 -4.66 -10.33 -1.43
N LYS A 244 -4.81 -9.02 -1.65
CA LYS A 244 -4.84 -8.00 -0.59
C LYS A 244 -5.80 -6.84 -0.87
N THR A 245 -6.79 -7.07 -1.74
CA THR A 245 -7.76 -6.04 -2.13
C THR A 245 -9.20 -6.47 -1.82
N ALA A 246 -10.13 -5.54 -1.94
CA ALA A 246 -11.57 -5.85 -1.84
C ALA A 246 -12.11 -6.74 -2.98
N CYS A 247 -11.32 -6.97 -4.04
CA CYS A 247 -11.66 -7.93 -5.09
C CYS A 247 -11.29 -9.37 -4.73
N GLY A 248 -10.49 -9.56 -3.70
CA GLY A 248 -10.07 -10.83 -3.14
C GLY A 248 -8.91 -10.65 -2.19
N ILE A 249 -8.95 -11.34 -1.06
CA ILE A 249 -7.99 -11.22 0.02
C ILE A 249 -7.75 -12.58 0.67
N ASP A 250 -6.50 -12.90 1.01
CA ASP A 250 -6.19 -14.08 1.81
C ASP A 250 -6.00 -13.73 3.30
N CYS A 251 -5.75 -14.74 4.13
CA CYS A 251 -5.62 -14.55 5.57
C CYS A 251 -4.47 -13.60 5.93
N SER A 252 -3.29 -13.80 5.36
CA SER A 252 -2.13 -12.98 5.63
C SER A 252 -2.19 -11.62 4.92
N GLY A 253 -2.87 -11.52 3.77
CA GLY A 253 -3.21 -10.25 3.12
C GLY A 253 -4.13 -9.39 3.97
N LEU A 254 -5.14 -10.00 4.63
CA LEU A 254 -5.99 -9.30 5.58
C LEU A 254 -5.19 -8.77 6.78
N ALA A 255 -4.36 -9.61 7.38
CA ALA A 255 -3.48 -9.20 8.47
C ALA A 255 -2.54 -8.07 8.01
N PHE A 256 -1.83 -8.28 6.89
CA PHE A 256 -0.91 -7.30 6.31
C PHE A 256 -1.59 -5.94 6.06
N MET A 257 -2.74 -5.93 5.37
CA MET A 257 -3.44 -4.68 5.05
C MET A 257 -4.03 -3.99 6.28
N SER A 258 -4.45 -4.75 7.30
CA SER A 258 -4.96 -4.18 8.55
C SER A 258 -3.88 -3.43 9.30
N TYR A 259 -2.65 -3.94 9.32
CA TYR A 259 -1.52 -3.26 9.95
C TYR A 259 -0.93 -2.18 9.05
N PHE A 260 -0.77 -2.45 7.74
CA PHE A 260 -0.21 -1.53 6.78
C PHE A 260 -0.95 -0.20 6.72
N ARG A 261 -2.29 -0.24 6.65
CA ARG A 261 -3.13 0.95 6.61
C ARG A 261 -3.06 1.77 7.90
N ASN A 262 -2.63 1.15 8.99
CA ASN A 262 -2.39 1.78 10.28
C ASN A 262 -0.90 2.12 10.52
N GLY A 263 -0.08 2.13 9.45
CA GLY A 263 1.31 2.60 9.49
C GLY A 263 2.34 1.57 9.94
N ILE A 264 1.96 0.29 10.11
CA ILE A 264 2.87 -0.79 10.50
C ILE A 264 3.07 -1.78 9.35
N LEU A 265 4.32 -2.05 9.02
CA LEU A 265 4.69 -3.13 8.11
C LEU A 265 4.94 -4.41 8.89
N ILE A 266 4.12 -5.43 8.66
CA ILE A 266 4.36 -6.80 9.11
C ILE A 266 4.84 -7.66 7.93
N TRP A 267 5.33 -8.88 8.20
CA TRP A 267 5.63 -9.82 7.13
C TRP A 267 4.35 -10.22 6.37
N ARG A 268 4.48 -10.45 5.05
CA ARG A 268 3.32 -10.70 4.17
C ARG A 268 2.69 -12.07 4.38
N ASP A 269 3.49 -13.09 4.71
CA ASP A 269 3.02 -14.46 4.89
C ASP A 269 2.54 -14.72 6.32
N ALA A 270 1.80 -15.82 6.50
CA ALA A 270 1.31 -16.29 7.79
C ALA A 270 2.46 -16.88 8.65
N ALA A 271 3.47 -16.07 8.95
CA ALA A 271 4.64 -16.45 9.75
C ALA A 271 5.24 -15.24 10.45
N ILE A 272 5.79 -15.46 11.63
CA ILE A 272 6.63 -14.46 12.32
C ILE A 272 8.00 -14.46 11.64
N LYS A 273 8.45 -13.29 11.19
CA LYS A 273 9.72 -13.11 10.51
C LYS A 273 10.61 -12.15 11.25
N GLU A 274 11.88 -12.55 11.43
CA GLU A 274 12.88 -11.67 12.04
C GLU A 274 13.03 -10.35 11.26
N GLY A 275 13.17 -9.25 12.00
CA GLY A 275 13.25 -7.90 11.42
C GLY A 275 11.91 -7.18 11.24
N TYR A 276 10.79 -7.85 11.53
CA TYR A 276 9.44 -7.26 11.55
C TYR A 276 8.92 -7.10 12.98
N PRO A 277 7.99 -6.14 13.24
CA PRO A 277 7.58 -5.77 14.60
C PRO A 277 6.52 -6.73 15.19
N VAL A 278 6.68 -8.02 14.96
CA VAL A 278 5.79 -9.06 15.48
C VAL A 278 6.60 -10.06 16.30
N HIS A 279 6.15 -10.34 17.52
CA HIS A 279 6.76 -11.31 18.43
C HIS A 279 5.69 -12.14 19.12
N GLU A 280 6.07 -13.31 19.61
CA GLU A 280 5.17 -14.20 20.33
C GLU A 280 4.86 -13.67 21.72
N ILE A 281 3.60 -13.81 22.13
CA ILE A 281 3.10 -13.57 23.49
C ILE A 281 2.26 -14.77 23.96
N PRO A 282 2.11 -15.00 25.27
CA PRO A 282 1.15 -15.98 25.78
C PRO A 282 -0.28 -15.63 25.37
N ILE A 283 -1.07 -16.66 25.03
CA ILE A 283 -2.46 -16.45 24.56
C ILE A 283 -3.33 -15.72 25.57
N GLU A 284 -3.03 -15.87 26.88
CA GLU A 284 -3.75 -15.20 27.96
C GLU A 284 -3.52 -13.68 27.99
N GLN A 285 -2.52 -13.20 27.26
CA GLN A 285 -2.19 -11.78 27.11
C GLN A 285 -2.73 -11.19 25.81
N ALA A 286 -3.37 -12.02 24.97
CA ALA A 286 -3.89 -11.57 23.68
C ALA A 286 -4.95 -10.47 23.86
N LYS A 287 -4.83 -9.44 23.03
CA LYS A 287 -5.74 -8.28 22.97
C LYS A 287 -6.30 -8.12 21.57
N PRO A 288 -7.47 -7.45 21.40
CA PRO A 288 -7.98 -7.14 20.09
C PRO A 288 -6.92 -6.50 19.17
N GLY A 289 -6.84 -6.98 17.92
CA GLY A 289 -5.84 -6.58 16.96
C GLY A 289 -4.56 -7.42 16.95
N ASP A 290 -4.32 -8.29 17.92
CA ASP A 290 -3.20 -9.23 17.88
C ASP A 290 -3.41 -10.32 16.81
N LEU A 291 -2.32 -10.96 16.37
CA LEU A 291 -2.34 -12.00 15.35
C LEU A 291 -2.29 -13.39 15.98
N LEU A 292 -3.21 -14.25 15.56
CA LEU A 292 -3.24 -15.66 15.95
C LEU A 292 -2.66 -16.49 14.80
N PHE A 293 -1.51 -17.12 15.00
CA PHE A 293 -0.85 -17.96 14.01
C PHE A 293 -1.22 -19.43 14.16
N PHE A 294 -1.57 -20.05 13.05
CA PHE A 294 -1.85 -21.48 12.89
C PHE A 294 -0.98 -22.05 11.77
N PRO A 295 -0.80 -23.38 11.66
CA PRO A 295 -0.12 -23.96 10.51
C PRO A 295 -0.74 -23.50 9.18
N GLY A 296 0.01 -22.71 8.40
CA GLY A 296 -0.44 -22.19 7.10
C GLY A 296 -1.54 -21.12 7.13
N HIS A 297 -1.86 -20.55 8.32
CA HIS A 297 -2.93 -19.58 8.45
C HIS A 297 -2.63 -18.53 9.53
N VAL A 298 -3.22 -17.34 9.38
CA VAL A 298 -3.20 -16.29 10.39
C VAL A 298 -4.59 -15.65 10.51
N ALA A 299 -5.00 -15.34 11.73
CA ALA A 299 -6.21 -14.59 12.02
C ALA A 299 -5.90 -13.34 12.86
N ILE A 300 -6.84 -12.40 12.91
CA ILE A 300 -6.80 -11.23 13.80
C ILE A 300 -7.75 -11.51 14.96
N TYR A 301 -7.24 -11.34 16.20
CA TYR A 301 -8.01 -11.53 17.42
C TYR A 301 -8.96 -10.37 17.69
#